data_5aeaae947c17b8c2e2ff45f9061fbcd0
#
_entry.id   5aeaae947c17b8c2e2ff45f9061fbcd0
#
_cell.length_a   1.000
_cell.length_b   1.000
_cell.length_c   1.000
_cell.angle_alpha   90.00
_cell.angle_beta   90.00
_cell.angle_gamma   90.00
#
_symmetry.space_group_name_H-M   'P 1'
#
loop_
_entity.id
_entity.type
_entity.pdbx_description
1 polymer ?
#
loop_
_entity_poly.entity_id
_entity_poly.type
_entity_poly.pdbx_seq_one_letter_code
_entity_poly.pdbx_strand_id
1 'polypeptide(L)'
;MKPRLVVLIGPTGVGKTELSLSLAEFLHTPIINADSRQLFRDLPIGTAAPTEAQQQRVRHYFVGTLGLTDYYSAAQYETDVLRLLDGLYSQHPYALLTGGSMMYIDAVCKGIDDIPTVDEETRRLMLERYEEVGLEQLCKELKLLDPEYYNLVDHKNPKRCLLYTSDAAD
;
A
#
# COMPACT_ATOMS: atom_id res chain seq x y z
N MET A 1 -8.84 20.65 -19.38
CA MET A 1 -8.92 19.18 -19.68
C MET A 1 -9.08 18.49 -18.34
N LYS A 2 -9.92 17.42 -18.23
CA LYS A 2 -10.01 16.69 -16.96
C LYS A 2 -8.69 15.97 -16.70
N PRO A 3 -8.12 16.03 -15.48
CA PRO A 3 -6.90 15.31 -15.13
C PRO A 3 -7.12 13.79 -15.23
N ARG A 4 -6.06 13.05 -15.53
CA ARG A 4 -6.12 11.59 -15.72
C ARG A 4 -4.95 10.90 -15.02
N LEU A 5 -5.26 9.87 -14.25
CA LEU A 5 -4.26 8.96 -13.70
C LEU A 5 -4.05 7.80 -14.69
N VAL A 6 -2.82 7.65 -15.17
CA VAL A 6 -2.39 6.49 -15.95
C VAL A 6 -1.78 5.47 -15.01
N VAL A 7 -2.25 4.24 -15.04
CA VAL A 7 -1.77 3.17 -14.14
C VAL A 7 -1.08 2.09 -14.96
N LEU A 8 0.22 1.90 -14.70
CA LEU A 8 1.03 0.87 -15.33
C LEU A 8 1.32 -0.27 -14.34
N ILE A 9 0.68 -1.40 -14.54
CA ILE A 9 0.78 -2.59 -13.69
C ILE A 9 1.40 -3.77 -14.45
N GLY A 10 1.95 -4.70 -13.70
CA GLY A 10 2.49 -5.95 -14.25
C GLY A 10 3.46 -6.63 -13.27
N PRO A 11 3.79 -7.90 -13.49
CA PRO A 11 4.70 -8.64 -12.63
C PRO A 11 6.13 -8.07 -12.68
N THR A 12 6.94 -8.45 -11.68
CA THR A 12 8.35 -8.07 -11.64
C THR A 12 9.10 -8.70 -12.83
N GLY A 13 10.07 -7.98 -13.40
CA GLY A 13 10.92 -8.49 -14.47
C GLY A 13 10.39 -8.32 -15.90
N VAL A 14 9.18 -7.78 -16.11
CA VAL A 14 8.59 -7.60 -17.46
C VAL A 14 9.01 -6.31 -18.17
N GLY A 15 9.94 -5.54 -17.59
CA GLY A 15 10.41 -4.29 -18.23
C GLY A 15 9.58 -3.04 -17.88
N LYS A 16 8.74 -3.08 -16.84
CA LYS A 16 7.93 -1.91 -16.42
C LYS A 16 8.75 -0.65 -16.22
N THR A 17 9.96 -0.76 -15.65
CA THR A 17 10.80 0.39 -15.33
C THR A 17 11.13 1.24 -16.55
N GLU A 18 11.65 0.64 -17.63
CA GLU A 18 11.97 1.39 -18.85
C GLU A 18 10.73 1.92 -19.54
N LEU A 19 9.65 1.13 -19.55
CA LEU A 19 8.38 1.58 -20.12
C LEU A 19 7.81 2.76 -19.32
N SER A 20 7.87 2.72 -17.98
CA SER A 20 7.38 3.82 -17.14
C SER A 20 8.20 5.10 -17.32
N LEU A 21 9.52 5.00 -17.47
CA LEU A 21 10.37 6.16 -17.76
C LEU A 21 10.00 6.78 -19.11
N SER A 22 9.93 5.98 -20.16
CA SER A 22 9.57 6.46 -21.52
C SER A 22 8.16 7.08 -21.53
N LEU A 23 7.21 6.47 -20.82
CA LEU A 23 5.84 6.98 -20.72
C LEU A 23 5.78 8.29 -19.92
N ALA A 24 6.53 8.38 -18.82
CA ALA A 24 6.62 9.59 -18.01
C ALA A 24 7.22 10.77 -18.77
N GLU A 25 8.28 10.51 -19.55
CA GLU A 25 8.88 11.50 -20.46
C GLU A 25 7.89 11.97 -21.53
N PHE A 26 7.20 11.02 -22.15
CA PHE A 26 6.19 11.34 -23.18
C PHE A 26 5.02 12.15 -22.63
N LEU A 27 4.56 11.83 -21.41
CA LEU A 27 3.46 12.53 -20.74
C LEU A 27 3.91 13.80 -20.00
N HIS A 28 5.21 14.07 -19.96
CA HIS A 28 5.81 15.16 -19.17
C HIS A 28 5.34 15.17 -17.72
N THR A 29 5.35 14.02 -17.05
CA THR A 29 4.87 13.83 -15.67
C THR A 29 5.87 13.04 -14.84
N PRO A 30 5.95 13.26 -13.52
CA PRO A 30 6.73 12.39 -12.65
C PRO A 30 6.07 11.01 -12.51
N ILE A 31 6.84 10.06 -11.96
CA ILE A 31 6.38 8.72 -11.62
C ILE A 31 5.98 8.69 -10.15
N ILE A 32 4.80 8.14 -9.87
CA ILE A 32 4.33 7.79 -8.54
C ILE A 32 4.54 6.29 -8.37
N ASN A 33 5.46 5.89 -7.48
CA ASN A 33 5.78 4.49 -7.27
C ASN A 33 4.75 3.82 -6.34
N ALA A 34 4.18 2.70 -6.80
CA ALA A 34 3.24 1.85 -6.06
C ALA A 34 3.84 0.47 -5.75
N ASP A 35 5.10 0.42 -5.36
CA ASP A 35 5.75 -0.77 -4.83
C ASP A 35 6.06 -0.58 -3.35
N SER A 36 5.36 -1.32 -2.48
CA SER A 36 5.47 -1.18 -1.03
C SER A 36 6.87 -1.46 -0.47
N ARG A 37 7.70 -2.22 -1.19
CA ARG A 37 9.06 -2.54 -0.76
C ARG A 37 10.06 -1.48 -1.17
N GLN A 38 9.83 -0.79 -2.29
CA GLN A 38 10.70 0.28 -2.78
C GLN A 38 10.58 1.60 -1.99
N LEU A 39 9.61 1.69 -1.08
CA LEU A 39 9.51 2.78 -0.11
C LEU A 39 10.71 2.83 0.85
N PHE A 40 11.30 1.66 1.16
CA PHE A 40 12.36 1.55 2.15
C PHE A 40 13.73 1.86 1.55
N ARG A 41 14.40 2.88 2.10
CA ARG A 41 15.70 3.38 1.61
C ARG A 41 16.84 2.36 1.74
N ASP A 42 16.74 1.47 2.71
CA ASP A 42 17.81 0.54 3.05
C ASP A 42 17.76 -0.78 2.24
N LEU A 43 16.78 -0.94 1.34
CA LEU A 43 16.57 -2.13 0.55
C LEU A 43 16.58 -1.91 -0.98
N PRO A 44 17.44 -1.05 -1.54
CA PRO A 44 17.33 -0.67 -2.95
C PRO A 44 17.60 -1.82 -3.91
N ILE A 45 18.56 -2.70 -3.60
CA ILE A 45 18.96 -3.83 -4.44
C ILE A 45 17.91 -4.94 -4.38
N GLY A 46 17.51 -5.36 -3.19
CA GLY A 46 16.56 -6.46 -2.98
C GLY A 46 15.15 -6.18 -3.51
N THR A 47 14.81 -4.92 -3.71
CA THR A 47 13.50 -4.48 -4.22
C THR A 47 13.53 -4.06 -5.69
N ALA A 48 14.69 -4.09 -6.32
CA ALA A 48 14.92 -3.55 -7.65
C ALA A 48 14.41 -2.10 -7.79
N ALA A 49 14.68 -1.28 -6.79
CA ALA A 49 14.31 0.13 -6.78
C ALA A 49 14.96 0.88 -7.95
N PRO A 50 14.35 1.95 -8.46
CA PRO A 50 14.93 2.77 -9.52
C PRO A 50 16.32 3.28 -9.12
N THR A 51 17.27 3.14 -10.02
CA THR A 51 18.65 3.63 -9.83
C THR A 51 18.69 5.16 -9.79
N GLU A 52 19.77 5.73 -9.25
CA GLU A 52 19.97 7.18 -9.26
C GLU A 52 19.88 7.77 -10.67
N ALA A 53 20.48 7.11 -11.67
CA ALA A 53 20.41 7.54 -13.06
C ALA A 53 18.96 7.57 -13.60
N GLN A 54 18.15 6.59 -13.22
CA GLN A 54 16.74 6.55 -13.58
C GLN A 54 15.93 7.65 -12.87
N GLN A 55 16.22 7.90 -11.59
CA GLN A 55 15.60 8.97 -10.83
C GLN A 55 16.01 10.37 -11.29
N GLN A 56 17.23 10.54 -11.80
CA GLN A 56 17.68 11.78 -12.44
C GLN A 56 17.01 12.02 -13.80
N ARG A 57 16.69 10.96 -14.53
CA ARG A 57 16.00 11.04 -15.82
C ARG A 57 14.54 11.46 -15.66
N VAL A 58 13.84 10.88 -14.69
CA VAL A 58 12.46 11.22 -14.33
C VAL A 58 12.31 11.23 -12.82
N ARG A 59 11.66 12.24 -12.27
CA ARG A 59 11.39 12.31 -10.83
C ARG A 59 10.46 11.17 -10.40
N HIS A 60 10.87 10.46 -9.34
CA HIS A 60 10.06 9.44 -8.69
C HIS A 60 9.60 9.92 -7.31
N TYR A 61 8.34 9.66 -7.00
CA TYR A 61 7.79 9.81 -5.66
C TYR A 61 7.62 8.43 -5.02
N PHE A 62 7.70 8.36 -3.71
CA PHE A 62 7.55 7.13 -2.92
C PHE A 62 8.63 6.07 -3.23
N VAL A 63 9.88 6.50 -3.38
CA VAL A 63 11.05 5.63 -3.50
C VAL A 63 12.05 6.03 -2.43
N GLY A 64 12.44 5.09 -1.55
CA GLY A 64 13.44 5.31 -0.50
C GLY A 64 13.05 6.39 0.51
N THR A 65 11.79 6.56 0.81
CA THR A 65 11.27 7.61 1.72
C THR A 65 11.19 7.16 3.17
N LEU A 66 11.15 5.85 3.43
CA LEU A 66 10.96 5.26 4.75
C LEU A 66 12.22 4.56 5.26
N GLY A 67 12.39 4.51 6.58
CA GLY A 67 13.32 3.61 7.28
C GLY A 67 12.68 2.23 7.51
N LEU A 68 13.51 1.22 7.82
CA LEU A 68 13.03 -0.16 8.01
C LEU A 68 12.03 -0.34 9.17
N THR A 69 12.09 0.55 10.15
CA THR A 69 11.21 0.54 11.33
C THR A 69 9.94 1.36 11.17
N ASP A 70 9.83 2.10 10.06
CA ASP A 70 8.68 2.96 9.84
C ASP A 70 7.46 2.11 9.46
N TYR A 71 6.34 2.38 10.12
CA TYR A 71 5.07 1.81 9.75
C TYR A 71 4.41 2.66 8.65
N TYR A 72 3.95 2.00 7.60
CA TYR A 72 3.28 2.69 6.50
C TYR A 72 2.21 1.79 5.88
N SER A 73 0.95 2.18 6.04
CA SER A 73 -0.20 1.41 5.58
C SER A 73 -0.64 1.80 4.17
N ALA A 74 -1.50 0.97 3.57
CA ALA A 74 -2.11 1.31 2.27
C ALA A 74 -3.03 2.54 2.37
N ALA A 75 -3.69 2.76 3.50
CA ALA A 75 -4.51 3.95 3.74
C ALA A 75 -3.65 5.23 3.85
N GLN A 76 -2.49 5.16 4.50
CA GLN A 76 -1.54 6.27 4.51
C GLN A 76 -1.02 6.57 3.10
N TYR A 77 -0.68 5.51 2.35
CA TYR A 77 -0.24 5.64 0.96
C TYR A 77 -1.32 6.31 0.09
N GLU A 78 -2.57 5.88 0.18
CA GLU A 78 -3.71 6.50 -0.50
C GLU A 78 -3.80 7.99 -0.20
N THR A 79 -3.84 8.34 1.10
CA THR A 79 -3.94 9.74 1.55
C THR A 79 -2.81 10.60 0.98
N ASP A 80 -1.57 10.11 1.04
CA ASP A 80 -0.40 10.85 0.57
C ASP A 80 -0.37 10.96 -0.96
N VAL A 81 -0.77 9.91 -1.68
CA VAL A 81 -0.85 9.95 -3.15
C VAL A 81 -1.97 10.89 -3.60
N LEU A 82 -3.15 10.86 -2.99
CA LEU A 82 -4.25 11.77 -3.36
C LEU A 82 -3.84 13.23 -3.14
N ARG A 83 -3.20 13.55 -2.02
CA ARG A 83 -2.64 14.89 -1.76
C ARG A 83 -1.58 15.29 -2.79
N LEU A 84 -0.70 14.37 -3.19
CA LEU A 84 0.28 14.60 -4.24
C LEU A 84 -0.39 14.86 -5.59
N LEU A 85 -1.41 14.08 -5.95
CA LEU A 85 -2.15 14.22 -7.21
C LEU A 85 -2.83 15.58 -7.32
N ASP A 86 -3.39 16.13 -6.25
CA ASP A 86 -3.97 17.47 -6.24
C ASP A 86 -2.94 18.53 -6.64
N GLY A 87 -1.72 18.41 -6.11
CA GLY A 87 -0.60 19.28 -6.47
C GLY A 87 -0.13 19.09 -7.91
N LEU A 88 0.01 17.84 -8.37
CA LEU A 88 0.49 17.52 -9.71
C LEU A 88 -0.49 17.95 -10.80
N TYR A 89 -1.78 17.77 -10.59
CA TYR A 89 -2.80 18.13 -11.58
C TYR A 89 -2.95 19.65 -11.82
N SER A 90 -2.37 20.47 -10.94
CA SER A 90 -2.25 21.91 -11.19
C SER A 90 -1.23 22.25 -12.29
N GLN A 91 -0.28 21.33 -12.56
CA GLN A 91 0.84 21.53 -13.49
C GLN A 91 0.82 20.53 -14.66
N HIS A 92 0.25 19.36 -14.47
CA HIS A 92 0.27 18.25 -15.42
C HIS A 92 -1.15 17.74 -15.67
N PRO A 93 -1.56 17.55 -16.96
CA PRO A 93 -2.87 16.95 -17.27
C PRO A 93 -2.92 15.43 -17.01
N TYR A 94 -1.75 14.82 -16.82
CA TYR A 94 -1.58 13.40 -16.54
C TYR A 94 -0.70 13.19 -15.31
N ALA A 95 -0.96 12.11 -14.57
CA ALA A 95 -0.06 11.54 -13.58
C ALA A 95 0.15 10.05 -13.92
N LEU A 96 1.33 9.51 -13.61
CA LEU A 96 1.69 8.11 -13.87
C LEU A 96 1.92 7.39 -12.54
N LEU A 97 1.07 6.40 -12.25
CA LEU A 97 1.21 5.48 -11.13
C LEU A 97 1.74 4.14 -11.66
N THR A 98 2.84 3.64 -11.10
CA THR A 98 3.40 2.35 -11.51
C THR A 98 3.96 1.56 -10.34
N GLY A 99 3.76 0.25 -10.33
CA GLY A 99 4.27 -0.62 -9.29
C GLY A 99 3.76 -2.05 -9.36
N GLY A 100 4.11 -2.83 -8.34
CA GLY A 100 3.71 -4.23 -8.18
C GLY A 100 2.78 -4.50 -7.00
N SER A 101 2.51 -3.50 -6.14
CA SER A 101 1.68 -3.67 -4.95
C SER A 101 0.22 -3.36 -5.26
N MET A 102 -0.54 -4.39 -5.62
CA MET A 102 -1.95 -4.23 -6.00
C MET A 102 -2.79 -3.55 -4.92
N MET A 103 -2.52 -3.85 -3.64
CA MET A 103 -3.21 -3.19 -2.52
C MET A 103 -3.03 -1.67 -2.53
N TYR A 104 -1.84 -1.17 -2.86
CA TYR A 104 -1.56 0.26 -2.97
C TYR A 104 -2.26 0.88 -4.18
N ILE A 105 -2.25 0.17 -5.30
CA ILE A 105 -2.92 0.62 -6.53
C ILE A 105 -4.43 0.65 -6.34
N ASP A 106 -5.00 -0.40 -5.75
CA ASP A 106 -6.43 -0.46 -5.45
C ASP A 106 -6.86 0.62 -4.45
N ALA A 107 -6.05 0.88 -3.42
CA ALA A 107 -6.26 1.98 -2.49
C ALA A 107 -6.45 3.32 -3.22
N VAL A 108 -5.52 3.67 -4.09
CA VAL A 108 -5.58 4.95 -4.84
C VAL A 108 -6.71 4.98 -5.85
N CYS A 109 -7.04 3.86 -6.51
CA CYS A 109 -7.99 3.83 -7.61
C CYS A 109 -9.44 3.62 -7.18
N LYS A 110 -9.65 2.88 -6.08
CA LYS A 110 -10.98 2.48 -5.60
C LYS A 110 -11.32 3.07 -4.24
N GLY A 111 -10.31 3.54 -3.50
CA GLY A 111 -10.39 3.86 -2.09
C GLY A 111 -10.20 2.62 -1.21
N ILE A 112 -9.82 2.84 0.02
CA ILE A 112 -9.89 1.84 1.09
C ILE A 112 -11.01 2.30 2.00
N ASP A 113 -11.80 1.36 2.49
CA ASP A 113 -12.75 1.63 3.56
C ASP A 113 -12.01 2.27 4.74
N ASP A 114 -12.65 3.24 5.37
CA ASP A 114 -12.08 3.97 6.51
C ASP A 114 -12.06 3.03 7.73
N ILE A 115 -11.14 2.05 7.69
CA ILE A 115 -10.91 1.14 8.81
C ILE A 115 -10.16 1.95 9.86
N PRO A 116 -10.72 2.10 11.06
CA PRO A 116 -10.05 2.80 12.15
C PRO A 116 -8.61 2.31 12.31
N THR A 117 -7.67 3.23 12.45
CA THR A 117 -6.28 2.85 12.68
C THR A 117 -6.20 2.24 14.07
N VAL A 118 -6.12 0.92 14.13
CA VAL A 118 -5.92 0.19 15.40
C VAL A 118 -4.63 0.69 16.04
N ASP A 119 -4.73 1.23 17.24
CA ASP A 119 -3.58 1.73 17.99
C ASP A 119 -2.58 0.59 18.33
N GLU A 120 -1.35 0.96 18.64
CA GLU A 120 -0.28 -0.01 18.95
C GLU A 120 -0.62 -0.85 20.20
N GLU A 121 -1.34 -0.29 21.17
CA GLU A 121 -1.69 -0.97 22.40
C GLU A 121 -2.72 -2.06 22.15
N THR A 122 -3.79 -1.76 21.41
CA THR A 122 -4.81 -2.72 20.98
C THR A 122 -4.17 -3.84 20.14
N ARG A 123 -3.28 -3.50 19.22
CA ARG A 123 -2.56 -4.50 18.43
C ARG A 123 -1.69 -5.42 19.30
N ARG A 124 -0.99 -4.87 20.29
CA ARG A 124 -0.18 -5.64 21.23
C ARG A 124 -1.05 -6.58 22.07
N LEU A 125 -2.14 -6.07 22.65
CA LEU A 125 -3.08 -6.86 23.42
C LEU A 125 -3.67 -8.02 22.62
N MET A 126 -4.01 -7.80 21.36
CA MET A 126 -4.54 -8.86 20.50
C MET A 126 -3.48 -9.91 20.14
N LEU A 127 -2.20 -9.52 19.98
CA LEU A 127 -1.10 -10.46 19.79
C LEU A 127 -0.85 -11.31 21.04
N GLU A 128 -0.81 -10.69 22.23
CA GLU A 128 -0.68 -11.38 23.51
C GLU A 128 -1.84 -12.37 23.70
N ARG A 129 -3.06 -11.95 23.42
CA ARG A 129 -4.24 -12.82 23.47
C ARG A 129 -4.15 -13.99 22.48
N TYR A 130 -3.63 -13.74 21.25
CA TYR A 130 -3.39 -14.82 20.30
C TYR A 130 -2.41 -15.86 20.83
N GLU A 131 -1.33 -15.43 21.49
CA GLU A 131 -0.35 -16.32 22.11
C GLU A 131 -0.95 -17.13 23.28
N GLU A 132 -1.88 -16.53 24.04
CA GLU A 132 -2.54 -17.18 25.20
C GLU A 132 -3.59 -18.21 24.78
N VAL A 133 -4.53 -17.82 23.90
CA VAL A 133 -5.74 -18.62 23.61
C VAL A 133 -5.70 -19.32 22.26
N GLY A 134 -4.80 -18.92 21.37
CA GLY A 134 -4.63 -19.50 20.03
C GLY A 134 -5.66 -19.05 19.00
N LEU A 135 -5.39 -19.38 17.73
CA LEU A 135 -6.20 -18.94 16.60
C LEU A 135 -7.64 -19.46 16.64
N GLU A 136 -7.83 -20.70 17.07
CA GLU A 136 -9.17 -21.33 17.10
C GLU A 136 -10.14 -20.57 18.01
N GLN A 137 -9.66 -20.12 19.17
CA GLN A 137 -10.49 -19.37 20.11
C GLN A 137 -10.80 -17.96 19.58
N LEU A 138 -9.83 -17.28 18.99
CA LEU A 138 -10.06 -15.99 18.34
C LEU A 138 -11.07 -16.08 17.19
N CYS A 139 -11.00 -17.15 16.39
CA CYS A 139 -11.99 -17.39 15.34
C CYS A 139 -13.41 -17.60 15.90
N LYS A 140 -13.55 -18.23 17.08
CA LYS A 140 -14.85 -18.37 17.78
C LYS A 140 -15.36 -17.02 18.26
N GLU A 141 -14.49 -16.18 18.79
CA GLU A 141 -14.81 -14.82 19.23
C GLU A 141 -15.23 -13.95 18.04
N LEU A 142 -14.48 -13.98 16.94
CA LEU A 142 -14.83 -13.29 15.69
C LEU A 142 -16.21 -13.72 15.18
N LYS A 143 -16.51 -15.03 15.25
CA LYS A 143 -17.82 -15.54 14.84
C LYS A 143 -18.98 -15.00 15.66
N LEU A 144 -18.74 -14.68 16.94
CA LEU A 144 -19.75 -14.08 17.81
C LEU A 144 -19.90 -12.57 17.59
N LEU A 145 -18.79 -11.88 17.33
CA LEU A 145 -18.75 -10.44 17.13
C LEU A 145 -19.21 -10.04 15.72
N ASP A 146 -18.68 -10.71 14.69
CA ASP A 146 -19.00 -10.48 13.30
C ASP A 146 -19.16 -11.80 12.53
N PRO A 147 -20.38 -12.38 12.52
CA PRO A 147 -20.68 -13.64 11.80
C PRO A 147 -20.53 -13.53 10.28
N GLU A 148 -20.76 -12.33 9.70
CA GLU A 148 -20.67 -12.13 8.25
C GLU A 148 -19.21 -12.18 7.83
N TYR A 149 -18.36 -11.45 8.53
CA TYR A 149 -16.95 -11.44 8.23
C TYR A 149 -16.28 -12.78 8.54
N TYR A 150 -16.70 -13.46 9.64
CA TYR A 150 -16.23 -14.81 9.94
C TYR A 150 -16.39 -15.77 8.74
N ASN A 151 -17.46 -15.66 7.98
CA ASN A 151 -17.69 -16.52 6.81
C ASN A 151 -16.81 -16.14 5.59
N LEU A 152 -16.23 -14.95 5.56
CA LEU A 152 -15.39 -14.44 4.47
C LEU A 152 -13.89 -14.61 4.73
N VAL A 153 -13.47 -14.58 6.01
CA VAL A 153 -12.07 -14.57 6.38
C VAL A 153 -11.42 -15.96 6.22
N ASP A 154 -10.16 -15.97 5.83
CA ASP A 154 -9.35 -17.19 5.86
C ASP A 154 -8.97 -17.53 7.31
N HIS A 155 -9.67 -18.47 7.91
CA HIS A 155 -9.45 -18.92 9.30
C HIS A 155 -8.08 -19.55 9.55
N LYS A 156 -7.29 -19.84 8.50
CA LYS A 156 -5.93 -20.34 8.61
C LYS A 156 -4.89 -19.21 8.65
N ASN A 157 -5.32 -17.98 8.45
CA ASN A 157 -4.45 -16.81 8.45
C ASN A 157 -4.63 -15.99 9.75
N PRO A 158 -3.72 -16.16 10.75
CA PRO A 158 -3.85 -15.45 12.04
C PRO A 158 -3.91 -13.94 11.88
N LYS A 159 -3.12 -13.37 10.96
CA LYS A 159 -3.05 -11.92 10.75
C LYS A 159 -4.38 -11.35 10.28
N ARG A 160 -5.13 -12.08 9.47
CA ARG A 160 -6.46 -11.65 9.02
C ARG A 160 -7.49 -11.75 10.14
N CYS A 161 -7.48 -12.84 10.92
CA CYS A 161 -8.38 -12.97 12.06
C CYS A 161 -8.12 -11.88 13.10
N LEU A 162 -6.85 -11.61 13.45
CA LEU A 162 -6.47 -10.58 14.43
C LEU A 162 -6.87 -9.17 13.99
N LEU A 163 -6.71 -8.82 12.72
CA LEU A 163 -7.01 -7.49 12.22
C LEU A 163 -8.47 -7.11 12.50
N TYR A 164 -9.40 -8.02 12.29
CA TYR A 164 -10.83 -7.76 12.41
C TYR A 164 -11.41 -8.04 13.80
N THR A 165 -10.77 -8.86 14.60
CA THR A 165 -11.18 -9.02 16.01
C THR A 165 -10.86 -7.75 16.80
N SER A 166 -9.81 -7.00 16.42
CA SER A 166 -9.50 -5.70 17.03
C SER A 166 -10.50 -4.61 16.64
N ASP A 167 -10.97 -4.61 15.38
CA ASP A 167 -11.95 -3.62 14.89
C ASP A 167 -13.36 -3.86 15.45
N ALA A 168 -13.72 -5.11 15.77
CA ALA A 168 -15.03 -5.48 16.30
C ALA A 168 -15.15 -5.34 17.84
N ALA A 169 -14.05 -4.99 18.52
CA ALA A 169 -14.01 -4.86 19.99
C ALA A 169 -14.28 -3.42 20.48
N ASP A 170 -14.37 -2.42 19.59
CA ASP A 170 -14.80 -1.05 19.82
C ASP A 170 -16.29 -0.88 19.51
#